data_80bae1ec57149349f8945f493bad4e17
#
_entry.id   80bae1ec57149349f8945f493bad4e17
#
_cell.length_a   1.000
_cell.length_b   1.000
_cell.length_c   1.000
_cell.angle_alpha   90.00
_cell.angle_beta   90.00
_cell.angle_gamma   90.00
#
_symmetry.space_group_name_H-M   'P 1'
#
loop_
_entity.id
_entity.type
_entity.pdbx_description
1 polymer ?
#
loop_
_entity_poly.entity_id
_entity_poly.type
_entity_poly.pdbx_seq_one_letter_code
_entity_poly.pdbx_strand_id
1 'polypeptide(L)'
;RLEYNMPAEHKLHIGCHLSSSKGFLAMGHEAVKLDADTFAFFTRNPRGGRAKELDLADVEAFLHYKDEHDIGTLVAHASYTMNACAAKENLRRFAHEAMADDLQRLEHLPGNLYNFHPGSHVGQGAEQGIALIAKQLNDVLTPDQQTTVLLETMAGKGTEVGRTFEELRAIIDRVELSAKLGVCLDTCHVWDGGYDIREHLDEVLTEFDRVIGLSRLKAIHLNDSQNARGSHKDRHARIGEGEIGLEALVRVIRHPALKDLPFILETPNDAAGYAREIAMLREAAE
;
A
#
# COMPACT_ATOMS: atom_id res chain seq x y z
N ARG A 1 23.17 -38.66 -14.55
CA ARG A 1 22.08 -37.69 -14.89
C ARG A 1 22.17 -36.56 -13.89
N LEU A 2 22.72 -35.41 -14.29
CA LEU A 2 22.63 -34.17 -13.55
C LEU A 2 21.16 -33.73 -13.65
N GLU A 3 20.41 -33.82 -12.55
CA GLU A 3 19.12 -33.16 -12.43
C GLU A 3 19.41 -31.66 -12.43
N TYR A 4 19.14 -31.00 -13.55
CA TYR A 4 19.03 -29.57 -13.60
C TYR A 4 17.81 -29.19 -12.75
N ASN A 5 18.07 -28.73 -11.53
CA ASN A 5 17.04 -28.03 -10.76
C ASN A 5 16.71 -26.75 -11.54
N MET A 6 15.60 -26.79 -12.28
CA MET A 6 14.99 -25.57 -12.82
C MET A 6 14.72 -24.64 -11.65
N PRO A 7 15.12 -23.36 -11.72
CA PRO A 7 14.73 -22.41 -10.68
C PRO A 7 13.19 -22.46 -10.55
N ALA A 8 12.70 -22.46 -9.31
CA ALA A 8 11.25 -22.41 -9.06
C ALA A 8 10.69 -21.24 -9.86
N GLU A 9 9.64 -21.48 -10.63
CA GLU A 9 8.98 -20.43 -11.40
C GLU A 9 8.54 -19.33 -10.44
N HIS A 10 8.95 -18.08 -10.73
CA HIS A 10 8.57 -16.93 -9.93
C HIS A 10 7.07 -16.69 -10.07
N LYS A 11 6.35 -16.68 -8.94
CA LYS A 11 4.93 -16.33 -8.92
C LYS A 11 4.75 -14.87 -8.54
N LEU A 12 4.06 -14.13 -9.40
CA LEU A 12 3.66 -12.75 -9.11
C LEU A 12 2.64 -12.73 -7.95
N HIS A 13 2.94 -11.96 -6.90
CA HIS A 13 2.01 -11.71 -5.79
C HIS A 13 1.16 -10.50 -6.13
N ILE A 14 -0.09 -10.74 -6.49
CA ILE A 14 -0.99 -9.69 -6.98
C ILE A 14 -2.40 -9.89 -6.46
N GLY A 15 -3.06 -8.77 -6.19
CA GLY A 15 -4.45 -8.71 -5.79
C GLY A 15 -5.00 -7.31 -5.96
N CYS A 16 -6.10 -7.04 -5.29
CA CYS A 16 -6.80 -5.76 -5.37
C CYS A 16 -7.46 -5.42 -4.02
N HIS A 17 -8.09 -4.26 -3.93
CA HIS A 17 -8.95 -3.93 -2.79
C HIS A 17 -10.20 -4.80 -2.80
N LEU A 18 -10.49 -5.45 -1.67
CA LEU A 18 -11.69 -6.24 -1.46
C LEU A 18 -12.58 -5.61 -0.40
N SER A 19 -13.88 -5.82 -0.51
CA SER A 19 -14.84 -5.36 0.51
C SER A 19 -14.72 -6.22 1.77
N SER A 20 -14.55 -5.57 2.92
CA SER A 20 -14.54 -6.23 4.22
C SER A 20 -15.92 -6.43 4.83
N SER A 21 -16.99 -6.04 4.13
CA SER A 21 -18.36 -6.03 4.67
C SER A 21 -18.88 -7.41 5.11
N LYS A 22 -18.39 -8.48 4.50
CA LYS A 22 -18.77 -9.87 4.81
C LYS A 22 -17.70 -10.64 5.59
N GLY A 23 -16.65 -9.96 6.07
CA GLY A 23 -15.59 -10.53 6.87
C GLY A 23 -14.38 -11.02 6.08
N PHE A 24 -13.40 -11.58 6.81
CA PHE A 24 -12.11 -11.98 6.25
C PHE A 24 -12.19 -13.26 5.42
N LEU A 25 -12.92 -14.27 5.89
CA LEU A 25 -13.06 -15.51 5.12
C LEU A 25 -13.71 -15.25 3.76
N ALA A 26 -14.69 -14.36 3.71
CA ALA A 26 -15.33 -13.94 2.45
C ALA A 26 -14.34 -13.26 1.52
N MET A 27 -13.44 -12.42 2.04
CA MET A 27 -12.36 -11.82 1.24
C MET A 27 -11.39 -12.89 0.74
N GLY A 28 -11.05 -13.87 1.55
CA GLY A 28 -10.22 -15.00 1.12
C GLY A 28 -10.83 -15.77 -0.04
N HIS A 29 -12.12 -16.09 0.03
CA HIS A 29 -12.85 -16.74 -1.06
C HIS A 29 -12.85 -15.88 -2.33
N GLU A 30 -13.09 -14.58 -2.19
CA GLU A 30 -13.07 -13.66 -3.33
C GLU A 30 -11.68 -13.57 -3.97
N ALA A 31 -10.62 -13.51 -3.17
CA ALA A 31 -9.25 -13.49 -3.67
C ALA A 31 -8.95 -14.73 -4.52
N VAL A 32 -9.27 -15.91 -4.03
CA VAL A 32 -9.07 -17.17 -4.78
C VAL A 32 -9.86 -17.16 -6.08
N LYS A 33 -11.10 -16.68 -6.04
CA LYS A 33 -11.96 -16.58 -7.24
C LYS A 33 -11.35 -15.63 -8.30
N LEU A 34 -10.65 -14.59 -7.88
CA LEU A 34 -9.99 -13.64 -8.77
C LEU A 34 -8.58 -14.09 -9.22
N ASP A 35 -8.12 -15.24 -8.76
CA ASP A 35 -6.74 -15.70 -8.90
C ASP A 35 -5.73 -14.74 -8.25
N ALA A 36 -6.15 -14.04 -7.19
CA ALA A 36 -5.32 -13.19 -6.35
C ALA A 36 -4.71 -13.99 -5.21
N ASP A 37 -3.48 -13.66 -4.82
CA ASP A 37 -2.79 -14.27 -3.68
C ASP A 37 -2.36 -13.25 -2.62
N THR A 38 -2.83 -12.04 -2.75
CA THR A 38 -2.81 -10.97 -1.76
C THR A 38 -4.03 -10.10 -1.96
N PHE A 39 -4.34 -9.25 -1.01
CA PHE A 39 -5.35 -8.22 -1.20
C PHE A 39 -5.19 -7.10 -0.18
N ALA A 40 -5.83 -5.98 -0.47
CA ALA A 40 -5.99 -4.87 0.46
C ALA A 40 -7.44 -4.81 0.93
N PHE A 41 -7.64 -4.23 2.09
CA PHE A 41 -8.95 -3.97 2.65
C PHE A 41 -8.89 -2.76 3.58
N PHE A 42 -10.00 -2.03 3.70
CA PHE A 42 -10.08 -0.95 4.68
C PHE A 42 -10.33 -1.52 6.07
N THR A 43 -9.56 -1.06 7.06
CA THR A 43 -9.68 -1.48 8.45
C THR A 43 -10.99 -1.02 9.10
N ARG A 44 -11.57 0.04 8.55
CA ARG A 44 -12.86 0.63 8.92
C ARG A 44 -13.46 1.29 7.69
N ASN A 45 -14.68 1.84 7.80
CA ASN A 45 -15.29 2.54 6.68
C ASN A 45 -14.30 3.59 6.12
N PRO A 46 -13.95 3.52 4.82
CA PRO A 46 -12.96 4.43 4.23
C PRO A 46 -13.37 5.91 4.30
N ARG A 47 -14.66 6.20 4.48
CA ARG A 47 -15.18 7.57 4.63
C ARG A 47 -15.27 8.02 6.10
N GLY A 48 -14.76 7.21 7.03
CA GLY A 48 -14.77 7.48 8.45
C GLY A 48 -15.82 6.70 9.23
N GLY A 49 -15.77 6.79 10.55
CA GLY A 49 -16.66 6.11 11.46
C GLY A 49 -15.98 5.01 12.27
N ARG A 50 -16.81 4.30 13.05
CA ARG A 50 -16.35 3.20 13.89
C ARG A 50 -16.07 1.96 13.05
N ALA A 51 -15.01 1.22 13.42
CA ALA A 51 -14.81 -0.13 12.94
C ALA A 51 -15.87 -1.05 13.57
N LYS A 52 -16.32 -2.05 12.82
CA LYS A 52 -17.11 -3.14 13.38
C LYS A 52 -16.25 -3.93 14.37
N GLU A 53 -16.90 -4.50 15.39
CA GLU A 53 -16.20 -5.45 16.26
C GLU A 53 -15.61 -6.59 15.42
N LEU A 54 -14.37 -6.97 15.76
CA LEU A 54 -13.66 -8.03 15.05
C LEU A 54 -14.24 -9.39 15.44
N ASP A 55 -14.71 -10.16 14.46
CA ASP A 55 -15.16 -11.53 14.66
C ASP A 55 -13.94 -12.47 14.65
N LEU A 56 -13.51 -12.90 15.84
CA LEU A 56 -12.31 -13.73 15.99
C LEU A 56 -12.47 -15.12 15.37
N ALA A 57 -13.69 -15.67 15.34
CA ALA A 57 -13.93 -16.95 14.67
C ALA A 57 -13.76 -16.82 13.15
N ASP A 58 -14.20 -15.72 12.57
CA ASP A 58 -13.98 -15.42 11.16
C ASP A 58 -12.50 -15.25 10.84
N VAL A 59 -11.77 -14.52 11.67
CA VAL A 59 -10.31 -14.34 11.53
C VAL A 59 -9.59 -15.67 11.56
N GLU A 60 -9.91 -16.54 12.51
CA GLU A 60 -9.31 -17.86 12.63
C GLU A 60 -9.59 -18.73 11.40
N ALA A 61 -10.84 -18.77 10.96
CA ALA A 61 -11.23 -19.48 9.74
C ALA A 61 -10.48 -18.96 8.50
N PHE A 62 -10.32 -17.65 8.40
CA PHE A 62 -9.57 -17.02 7.32
C PHE A 62 -8.08 -17.39 7.36
N LEU A 63 -7.44 -17.38 8.53
CA LEU A 63 -6.03 -17.74 8.65
C LEU A 63 -5.75 -19.18 8.19
N HIS A 64 -6.65 -20.12 8.52
CA HIS A 64 -6.57 -21.48 7.98
C HIS A 64 -6.73 -21.51 6.45
N TYR A 65 -7.74 -20.81 5.95
CA TYR A 65 -8.00 -20.73 4.50
C TYR A 65 -6.84 -20.11 3.74
N LYS A 66 -6.26 -19.05 4.33
CA LYS A 66 -5.09 -18.34 3.80
C LYS A 66 -3.90 -19.29 3.59
N ASP A 67 -3.61 -20.11 4.60
CA ASP A 67 -2.52 -21.09 4.54
C ASP A 67 -2.80 -22.19 3.51
N GLU A 68 -4.02 -22.70 3.47
CA GLU A 68 -4.42 -23.77 2.52
C GLU A 68 -4.38 -23.31 1.05
N HIS A 69 -4.60 -22.04 0.78
CA HIS A 69 -4.70 -21.47 -0.56
C HIS A 69 -3.51 -20.58 -0.96
N ASP A 70 -2.43 -20.61 -0.17
CA ASP A 70 -1.20 -19.85 -0.44
C ASP A 70 -1.45 -18.34 -0.65
N ILE A 71 -2.38 -17.78 0.12
CA ILE A 71 -2.55 -16.32 0.16
C ILE A 71 -1.41 -15.75 0.98
N GLY A 72 -0.67 -14.81 0.41
CA GLY A 72 0.49 -14.20 1.02
C GLY A 72 0.17 -13.03 1.94
N THR A 73 1.16 -12.16 2.10
CA THR A 73 1.04 -10.95 2.94
C THR A 73 -0.10 -10.06 2.46
N LEU A 74 -0.95 -9.62 3.40
CA LEU A 74 -2.04 -8.67 3.13
C LEU A 74 -1.56 -7.25 3.35
N VAL A 75 -2.21 -6.30 2.67
CA VAL A 75 -1.93 -4.88 2.79
C VAL A 75 -3.21 -4.17 3.25
N ALA A 76 -3.38 -4.06 4.57
CA ALA A 76 -4.50 -3.31 5.13
C ALA A 76 -4.35 -1.82 4.80
N HIS A 77 -5.45 -1.10 4.69
CA HIS A 77 -5.46 0.32 4.36
C HIS A 77 -6.25 1.11 5.41
N ALA A 78 -5.65 2.19 5.88
CA ALA A 78 -6.32 3.14 6.76
C ALA A 78 -7.44 3.89 6.04
N SER A 79 -8.43 4.35 6.80
CA SER A 79 -9.49 5.23 6.28
C SER A 79 -8.90 6.49 5.62
N TYR A 80 -9.49 6.95 4.52
CA TYR A 80 -9.12 8.20 3.86
C TYR A 80 -9.33 9.44 4.73
N THR A 81 -10.20 9.35 5.74
CA THR A 81 -10.48 10.46 6.65
C THR A 81 -9.48 10.58 7.79
N MET A 82 -8.55 9.63 7.91
CA MET A 82 -7.50 9.66 8.90
C MET A 82 -6.39 10.61 8.44
N ASN A 83 -6.34 11.81 9.00
CA ASN A 83 -5.33 12.81 8.69
C ASN A 83 -4.51 13.17 9.94
N ALA A 84 -3.34 12.55 10.07
CA ALA A 84 -2.44 12.74 11.22
C ALA A 84 -1.92 14.15 11.37
N CYS A 85 -1.92 14.93 10.31
CA CYS A 85 -1.45 16.33 10.34
C CYS A 85 -2.55 17.35 10.05
N ALA A 86 -3.80 17.02 10.33
CA ALA A 86 -4.90 17.95 10.21
C ALA A 86 -4.68 19.21 11.05
N ALA A 87 -5.21 20.34 10.59
CA ALA A 87 -5.10 21.60 11.32
C ALA A 87 -5.91 21.60 12.63
N LYS A 88 -7.05 20.91 12.63
CA LYS A 88 -7.93 20.81 13.80
C LYS A 88 -7.50 19.67 14.72
N GLU A 89 -7.37 19.97 16.00
CA GLU A 89 -6.94 18.99 17.02
C GLU A 89 -7.90 17.79 17.10
N ASN A 90 -9.22 18.00 17.00
CA ASN A 90 -10.18 16.90 17.05
C ASN A 90 -9.99 15.90 15.89
N LEU A 91 -9.58 16.36 14.72
CA LEU A 91 -9.30 15.49 13.58
C LEU A 91 -7.99 14.72 13.78
N ARG A 92 -6.97 15.35 14.38
CA ARG A 92 -5.73 14.66 14.75
C ARG A 92 -5.97 13.59 15.84
N ARG A 93 -6.83 13.90 16.80
CA ARG A 93 -7.21 12.95 17.86
C ARG A 93 -7.92 11.74 17.26
N PHE A 94 -8.85 11.97 16.33
CA PHE A 94 -9.51 10.88 15.61
C PHE A 94 -8.49 10.01 14.86
N ALA A 95 -7.55 10.63 14.15
CA ALA A 95 -6.50 9.91 13.41
C ALA A 95 -5.63 9.06 14.34
N HIS A 96 -5.25 9.59 15.49
CA HIS A 96 -4.48 8.87 16.51
C HIS A 96 -5.26 7.66 17.06
N GLU A 97 -6.50 7.85 17.44
CA GLU A 97 -7.36 6.78 17.99
C GLU A 97 -7.62 5.70 16.93
N ALA A 98 -7.88 6.11 15.68
CA ALA A 98 -8.13 5.18 14.58
C ALA A 98 -6.90 4.31 14.28
N MET A 99 -5.72 4.90 14.20
CA MET A 99 -4.50 4.12 13.96
C MET A 99 -4.19 3.18 15.11
N ALA A 100 -4.31 3.63 16.35
CA ALA A 100 -4.09 2.79 17.53
C ALA A 100 -5.03 1.58 17.54
N ASP A 101 -6.31 1.80 17.26
CA ASP A 101 -7.32 0.74 17.19
C ASP A 101 -7.04 -0.22 16.02
N ASP A 102 -6.73 0.32 14.84
CA ASP A 102 -6.39 -0.49 13.66
C ASP A 102 -5.21 -1.42 13.95
N LEU A 103 -4.15 -0.91 14.58
CA LEU A 103 -2.97 -1.71 14.90
C LEU A 103 -3.25 -2.80 15.92
N GLN A 104 -4.10 -2.54 16.94
CA GLN A 104 -4.54 -3.57 17.87
C GLN A 104 -5.32 -4.68 17.15
N ARG A 105 -6.22 -4.31 16.26
CA ARG A 105 -7.00 -5.27 15.47
C ARG A 105 -6.10 -6.13 14.58
N LEU A 106 -5.08 -5.54 13.95
CA LEU A 106 -4.15 -6.24 13.07
C LEU A 106 -3.20 -7.20 13.80
N GLU A 107 -3.04 -7.09 15.10
CA GLU A 107 -2.30 -8.10 15.89
C GLU A 107 -2.96 -9.49 15.84
N HIS A 108 -4.26 -9.56 15.51
CA HIS A 108 -4.95 -10.82 15.26
C HIS A 108 -4.66 -11.40 13.87
N LEU A 109 -4.01 -10.64 13.00
CA LEU A 109 -3.56 -11.01 11.65
C LEU A 109 -2.05 -10.77 11.54
N PRO A 110 -1.22 -11.49 12.31
CA PRO A 110 0.21 -11.19 12.42
C PRO A 110 0.94 -11.35 11.06
N GLY A 111 1.98 -10.54 10.87
CA GLY A 111 2.82 -10.61 9.67
C GLY A 111 2.30 -9.84 8.48
N ASN A 112 1.20 -9.10 8.62
CA ASN A 112 0.63 -8.30 7.55
C ASN A 112 1.07 -6.82 7.66
N LEU A 113 0.74 -6.05 6.62
CA LEU A 113 1.15 -4.66 6.48
C LEU A 113 -0.06 -3.74 6.69
N TYR A 114 0.20 -2.55 7.23
CA TYR A 114 -0.80 -1.51 7.41
C TYR A 114 -0.33 -0.24 6.72
N ASN A 115 -1.01 0.12 5.63
CA ASN A 115 -0.70 1.27 4.81
C ASN A 115 -1.60 2.45 5.15
N PHE A 116 -1.03 3.65 5.22
CA PHE A 116 -1.81 4.87 5.39
C PHE A 116 -1.26 6.01 4.55
N HIS A 117 -2.14 6.93 4.18
CA HIS A 117 -1.74 8.20 3.59
C HIS A 117 -1.13 9.07 4.69
N PRO A 118 0.09 9.60 4.54
CA PRO A 118 0.73 10.38 5.59
C PRO A 118 -0.14 11.52 6.12
N GLY A 119 -0.80 12.25 5.23
CA GLY A 119 -1.75 13.28 5.58
C GLY A 119 -1.61 14.53 4.71
N SER A 120 -2.48 15.50 4.97
CA SER A 120 -2.46 16.81 4.32
C SER A 120 -2.32 17.89 5.38
N HIS A 121 -1.36 18.79 5.19
CA HIS A 121 -1.02 19.79 6.21
C HIS A 121 -1.99 20.98 6.29
N VAL A 122 -2.88 21.11 5.34
CA VAL A 122 -3.98 22.11 5.34
C VAL A 122 -3.46 23.53 5.65
N GLY A 123 -2.47 23.99 4.89
CA GLY A 123 -1.90 25.34 5.03
C GLY A 123 -0.91 25.54 6.17
N GLN A 124 -0.65 24.52 7.01
CA GLN A 124 0.35 24.61 8.08
C GLN A 124 1.80 24.52 7.59
N GLY A 125 1.98 24.06 6.35
CA GLY A 125 3.28 23.79 5.76
C GLY A 125 3.74 22.35 5.92
N ALA A 126 4.55 21.89 4.97
CA ALA A 126 5.03 20.50 4.94
C ALA A 126 5.84 20.15 6.20
N GLU A 127 6.68 21.06 6.70
CA GLU A 127 7.50 20.82 7.90
C GLU A 127 6.65 20.54 9.13
N GLN A 128 5.60 21.32 9.36
CA GLN A 128 4.65 21.07 10.45
C GLN A 128 3.88 19.78 10.23
N GLY A 129 3.49 19.50 8.98
CA GLY A 129 2.83 18.23 8.62
C GLY A 129 3.70 17.03 8.97
N ILE A 130 4.96 17.05 8.58
CA ILE A 130 5.94 16.00 8.89
C ILE A 130 6.08 15.80 10.39
N ALA A 131 6.19 16.89 11.16
CA ALA A 131 6.31 16.82 12.61
C ALA A 131 5.09 16.18 13.28
N LEU A 132 3.88 16.53 12.83
CA LEU A 132 2.63 15.99 13.37
C LEU A 132 2.44 14.50 13.01
N ILE A 133 2.80 14.11 11.80
CA ILE A 133 2.73 12.69 11.37
C ILE A 133 3.69 11.85 12.21
N ALA A 134 4.93 12.31 12.35
CA ALA A 134 5.92 11.62 13.18
C ALA A 134 5.49 11.51 14.64
N LYS A 135 4.87 12.57 15.17
CA LYS A 135 4.32 12.56 16.53
C LYS A 135 3.27 11.46 16.72
N GLN A 136 2.31 11.35 15.80
CA GLN A 136 1.31 10.27 15.87
C GLN A 136 1.97 8.90 15.85
N LEU A 137 2.93 8.67 14.95
CA LEU A 137 3.64 7.39 14.88
C LEU A 137 4.40 7.11 16.16
N ASN A 138 5.08 8.08 16.75
CA ASN A 138 5.76 7.91 18.03
C ASN A 138 4.80 7.59 19.17
N ASP A 139 3.60 8.15 19.15
CA ASP A 139 2.59 7.92 20.19
C ASP A 139 1.93 6.52 20.06
N VAL A 140 1.82 5.99 18.85
CA VAL A 140 1.00 4.80 18.57
C VAL A 140 1.82 3.53 18.38
N LEU A 141 3.02 3.60 17.80
CA LEU A 141 3.85 2.41 17.58
C LEU A 141 4.32 1.81 18.89
N THR A 142 4.33 0.48 18.97
CA THR A 142 4.82 -0.25 20.14
C THR A 142 5.98 -1.20 19.76
N PRO A 143 6.93 -1.46 20.67
CA PRO A 143 8.10 -2.30 20.37
C PRO A 143 7.76 -3.73 19.98
N ASP A 144 6.67 -4.26 20.51
CA ASP A 144 6.25 -5.66 20.36
C ASP A 144 5.20 -5.87 19.25
N GLN A 145 4.74 -4.82 18.58
CA GLN A 145 3.81 -5.02 17.46
C GLN A 145 4.45 -5.80 16.33
N GLN A 146 3.66 -6.64 15.68
CA GLN A 146 4.10 -7.47 14.56
C GLN A 146 3.77 -6.87 13.20
N THR A 147 2.88 -5.89 13.17
CA THR A 147 2.47 -5.21 11.94
C THR A 147 3.50 -4.16 11.55
N THR A 148 3.96 -4.19 10.30
CA THR A 148 4.75 -3.10 9.72
C THR A 148 3.81 -2.04 9.19
N VAL A 149 4.05 -0.78 9.56
CA VAL A 149 3.26 0.37 9.12
C VAL A 149 3.93 0.99 7.91
N LEU A 150 3.16 1.18 6.83
CA LEU A 150 3.66 1.72 5.58
C LEU A 150 3.19 3.16 5.38
N LEU A 151 4.15 4.01 5.05
CA LEU A 151 3.88 5.34 4.52
C LEU A 151 3.69 5.22 3.01
N GLU A 152 2.55 5.63 2.49
CA GLU A 152 2.32 5.61 1.05
C GLU A 152 2.95 6.82 0.38
N THR A 153 3.58 6.61 -0.78
CA THR A 153 3.99 7.72 -1.65
C THR A 153 2.76 8.42 -2.21
N MET A 154 2.72 9.74 -2.18
CA MET A 154 1.56 10.54 -2.56
C MET A 154 1.81 11.37 -3.81
N ALA A 155 0.73 11.74 -4.50
CA ALA A 155 0.79 12.53 -5.74
C ALA A 155 1.12 14.00 -5.51
N GLY A 156 0.96 14.50 -4.30
CA GLY A 156 1.10 15.93 -4.00
C GLY A 156 -0.13 16.74 -4.37
N LYS A 157 -1.31 16.10 -4.37
CA LYS A 157 -2.58 16.78 -4.60
C LYS A 157 -2.89 17.70 -3.41
N GLY A 158 -3.16 18.98 -3.69
CA GLY A 158 -3.39 19.95 -2.64
C GLY A 158 -2.19 20.06 -1.70
N THR A 159 -2.42 19.82 -0.42
CA THR A 159 -1.40 19.93 0.64
C THR A 159 -0.90 18.59 1.16
N GLU A 160 -0.99 17.53 0.34
CA GLU A 160 -0.50 16.21 0.71
C GLU A 160 0.98 16.20 1.05
N VAL A 161 1.32 15.56 2.18
CA VAL A 161 2.68 15.24 2.59
C VAL A 161 3.04 13.84 2.09
N GLY A 162 4.30 13.64 1.70
CA GLY A 162 4.76 12.37 1.16
C GLY A 162 4.84 12.32 -0.36
N ARG A 163 4.77 13.49 -1.00
CA ARG A 163 4.90 13.61 -2.45
C ARG A 163 6.32 13.43 -2.97
N THR A 164 7.30 13.50 -2.10
CA THR A 164 8.71 13.24 -2.40
C THR A 164 9.28 12.19 -1.47
N PHE A 165 10.31 11.49 -1.91
CA PHE A 165 11.00 10.51 -1.06
C PHE A 165 11.63 11.19 0.15
N GLU A 166 12.11 12.43 -0.02
CA GLU A 166 12.70 13.23 1.06
C GLU A 166 11.68 13.52 2.17
N GLU A 167 10.42 13.82 1.83
CA GLU A 167 9.37 14.04 2.84
C GLU A 167 9.09 12.76 3.64
N LEU A 168 9.03 11.60 2.98
CA LEU A 168 8.88 10.32 3.67
C LEU A 168 10.08 10.00 4.57
N ARG A 169 11.29 10.25 4.08
CA ARG A 169 12.52 10.08 4.87
C ARG A 169 12.51 10.98 6.10
N ALA A 170 12.09 12.22 5.95
CA ALA A 170 12.00 13.17 7.06
C ALA A 170 11.04 12.69 8.16
N ILE A 171 9.93 12.06 7.80
CA ILE A 171 9.03 11.41 8.77
C ILE A 171 9.74 10.26 9.47
N ILE A 172 10.33 9.34 8.70
CA ILE A 172 11.01 8.15 9.23
C ILE A 172 12.11 8.52 10.22
N ASP A 173 12.91 9.54 9.90
CA ASP A 173 14.02 10.00 10.74
C ASP A 173 13.57 10.53 12.11
N ARG A 174 12.31 10.97 12.23
CA ARG A 174 11.74 11.51 13.47
C ARG A 174 10.99 10.48 14.32
N VAL A 175 10.92 9.23 13.83
CA VAL A 175 10.21 8.15 14.52
C VAL A 175 11.21 7.26 15.23
N GLU A 176 11.03 7.11 16.55
CA GLU A 176 11.93 6.32 17.39
C GLU A 176 11.92 4.84 17.00
N LEU A 177 10.74 4.26 16.84
CA LEU A 177 10.57 2.86 16.41
C LEU A 177 10.53 2.74 14.88
N SER A 178 11.44 3.40 14.19
CA SER A 178 11.46 3.44 12.72
C SER A 178 11.64 2.07 12.07
N ALA A 179 12.15 1.08 12.79
CA ALA A 179 12.22 -0.31 12.31
C ALA A 179 10.83 -0.91 12.03
N LYS A 180 9.77 -0.35 12.62
CA LYS A 180 8.38 -0.76 12.37
C LYS A 180 7.76 -0.08 11.15
N LEU A 181 8.50 0.82 10.49
CA LEU A 181 8.04 1.56 9.33
C LEU A 181 8.61 1.00 8.03
N GLY A 182 7.77 1.01 7.00
CA GLY A 182 8.15 0.78 5.62
C GLY A 182 7.43 1.77 4.71
N VAL A 183 7.51 1.54 3.42
CA VAL A 183 6.90 2.38 2.40
C VAL A 183 6.07 1.51 1.45
N CYS A 184 4.92 2.02 1.05
CA CYS A 184 4.14 1.54 -0.08
C CYS A 184 4.30 2.52 -1.23
N LEU A 185 4.79 2.05 -2.37
CA LEU A 185 4.93 2.88 -3.56
C LEU A 185 3.71 2.72 -4.45
N ASP A 186 2.97 3.80 -4.66
CA ASP A 186 1.87 3.85 -5.62
C ASP A 186 2.37 4.40 -6.94
N THR A 187 2.24 3.62 -8.01
CA THR A 187 2.78 3.99 -9.32
C THR A 187 2.11 5.21 -9.93
N CYS A 188 0.80 5.38 -9.74
CA CYS A 188 0.08 6.58 -10.15
C CYS A 188 0.57 7.80 -9.36
N HIS A 189 0.71 7.66 -8.04
CA HIS A 189 1.12 8.77 -7.18
C HIS A 189 2.52 9.27 -7.50
N VAL A 190 3.51 8.38 -7.63
CA VAL A 190 4.87 8.82 -7.95
C VAL A 190 4.96 9.45 -9.34
N TRP A 191 4.23 8.90 -10.32
CA TRP A 191 4.13 9.49 -11.66
C TRP A 191 3.52 10.89 -11.61
N ASP A 192 2.36 11.03 -10.96
CA ASP A 192 1.71 12.32 -10.79
C ASP A 192 2.55 13.29 -9.95
N GLY A 193 3.37 12.78 -9.04
CA GLY A 193 4.31 13.55 -8.24
C GLY A 193 5.58 13.98 -8.99
N GLY A 194 5.80 13.48 -10.19
CA GLY A 194 6.91 13.91 -11.07
C GLY A 194 8.00 12.87 -11.31
N TYR A 195 7.93 11.69 -10.68
CA TYR A 195 8.92 10.63 -10.89
C TYR A 195 8.63 9.87 -12.18
N ASP A 196 9.62 9.81 -13.08
CA ASP A 196 9.46 9.17 -14.38
C ASP A 196 9.69 7.65 -14.32
N ILE A 197 8.69 6.93 -13.84
CA ILE A 197 8.73 5.46 -13.80
C ILE A 197 8.49 4.82 -15.17
N ARG A 198 8.10 5.62 -16.17
CA ARG A 198 7.85 5.14 -17.52
C ARG A 198 9.15 4.93 -18.28
N GLU A 199 10.02 5.92 -18.35
CA GLU A 199 11.27 5.89 -19.11
C GLU A 199 12.51 5.69 -18.24
N HIS A 200 12.44 5.96 -16.94
CA HIS A 200 13.57 6.02 -16.03
C HIS A 200 13.32 5.29 -14.71
N LEU A 201 12.73 4.08 -14.78
CA LEU A 201 12.42 3.31 -13.56
C LEU A 201 13.67 3.03 -12.71
N ASP A 202 14.79 2.64 -13.33
CA ASP A 202 16.02 2.33 -12.59
C ASP A 202 16.56 3.55 -11.85
N GLU A 203 16.54 4.73 -12.47
CA GLU A 203 16.96 5.97 -11.82
C GLU A 203 16.05 6.33 -10.65
N VAL A 204 14.73 6.14 -10.79
CA VAL A 204 13.77 6.38 -9.71
C VAL A 204 14.03 5.44 -8.53
N LEU A 205 14.26 4.16 -8.81
CA LEU A 205 14.56 3.19 -7.75
C LEU A 205 15.93 3.43 -7.10
N THR A 206 16.92 3.88 -7.87
CA THR A 206 18.23 4.29 -7.33
C THR A 206 18.07 5.49 -6.39
N GLU A 207 17.26 6.47 -6.77
CA GLU A 207 16.94 7.62 -5.91
C GLU A 207 16.20 7.19 -4.65
N PHE A 208 15.22 6.30 -4.78
CA PHE A 208 14.51 5.73 -3.62
C PHE A 208 15.49 5.05 -2.66
N ASP A 209 16.40 4.24 -3.19
CA ASP A 209 17.40 3.54 -2.36
C ASP A 209 18.32 4.52 -1.65
N ARG A 210 18.77 5.56 -2.34
CA ARG A 210 19.63 6.60 -1.77
C ARG A 210 18.94 7.38 -0.66
N VAL A 211 17.67 7.75 -0.85
CA VAL A 211 16.93 8.62 0.08
C VAL A 211 16.31 7.82 1.23
N ILE A 212 15.66 6.71 0.95
CA ILE A 212 14.91 5.93 1.93
C ILE A 212 15.57 4.59 2.24
N GLY A 213 16.01 3.89 1.20
CA GLY A 213 16.49 2.51 1.26
C GLY A 213 15.45 1.54 0.71
N LEU A 214 15.82 0.73 -0.29
CA LEU A 214 14.94 -0.26 -0.91
C LEU A 214 14.45 -1.33 0.08
N SER A 215 15.20 -1.59 1.15
CA SER A 215 14.79 -2.52 2.20
C SER A 215 13.51 -2.10 2.92
N ARG A 216 13.13 -0.82 2.86
CA ARG A 216 11.87 -0.30 3.43
C ARG A 216 10.68 -0.41 2.49
N LEU A 217 10.91 -0.69 1.20
CA LEU A 217 9.82 -0.84 0.24
C LEU A 217 9.18 -2.22 0.41
N LYS A 218 7.94 -2.26 0.86
CA LYS A 218 7.26 -3.49 1.29
C LYS A 218 6.04 -3.85 0.44
N ALA A 219 5.48 -2.90 -0.28
CA ALA A 219 4.30 -3.12 -1.11
C ALA A 219 4.26 -2.11 -2.25
N ILE A 220 3.58 -2.48 -3.33
CA ILE A 220 3.33 -1.61 -4.48
C ILE A 220 1.82 -1.53 -4.70
N HIS A 221 1.28 -0.32 -4.76
CA HIS A 221 -0.01 -0.08 -5.37
C HIS A 221 0.21 0.09 -6.87
N LEU A 222 -0.26 -0.84 -7.66
CA LEU A 222 -0.02 -0.88 -9.10
C LEU A 222 -1.20 -0.27 -9.83
N ASN A 223 -1.04 0.96 -10.30
CA ASN A 223 -2.07 1.74 -10.96
C ASN A 223 -1.51 2.46 -12.16
N ASP A 224 -2.30 2.58 -13.23
CA ASP A 224 -2.01 3.53 -14.29
C ASP A 224 -2.54 4.93 -13.90
N SER A 225 -2.23 5.95 -14.65
CA SER A 225 -2.65 7.33 -14.39
C SER A 225 -3.37 7.92 -15.59
N GLN A 226 -4.46 8.64 -15.32
CA GLN A 226 -5.19 9.38 -16.35
C GLN A 226 -4.47 10.64 -16.80
N ASN A 227 -3.43 11.08 -16.10
CA ASN A 227 -2.81 12.38 -16.28
C ASN A 227 -1.32 12.27 -16.60
N ALA A 228 -0.77 13.37 -17.12
CA ALA A 228 0.65 13.47 -17.40
C ALA A 228 1.48 13.49 -16.11
N ARG A 229 2.75 13.12 -16.25
CA ARG A 229 3.73 13.19 -15.17
C ARG A 229 3.79 14.58 -14.56
N GLY A 230 3.78 14.65 -13.24
CA GLY A 230 3.86 15.91 -12.50
C GLY A 230 2.54 16.67 -12.42
N SER A 231 1.42 16.04 -12.74
CA SER A 231 0.09 16.67 -12.70
C SER A 231 -0.46 16.92 -11.30
N HIS A 232 -0.03 16.14 -10.31
CA HIS A 232 -0.52 16.16 -8.92
C HIS A 232 -2.04 15.95 -8.78
N LYS A 233 -2.65 15.14 -9.68
CA LYS A 233 -4.11 14.96 -9.73
C LYS A 233 -4.63 13.72 -9.01
N ASP A 234 -3.85 12.65 -8.96
CA ASP A 234 -4.24 11.40 -8.33
C ASP A 234 -5.54 10.82 -8.91
N ARG A 235 -5.49 10.46 -10.20
CA ARG A 235 -6.60 9.78 -10.86
C ARG A 235 -6.10 8.49 -11.51
N HIS A 236 -6.50 7.36 -10.92
CA HIS A 236 -6.12 6.05 -11.42
C HIS A 236 -6.80 5.75 -12.75
N ALA A 237 -6.06 5.14 -13.66
CA ALA A 237 -6.57 4.53 -14.88
C ALA A 237 -6.39 3.01 -14.80
N ARG A 238 -7.17 2.29 -15.57
CA ARG A 238 -6.96 0.85 -15.75
C ARG A 238 -5.59 0.59 -16.35
N ILE A 239 -5.01 -0.55 -16.04
CA ILE A 239 -3.68 -0.94 -16.51
C ILE A 239 -3.62 -0.90 -18.04
N GLY A 240 -2.70 -0.10 -18.57
CA GLY A 240 -2.49 0.07 -20.00
C GLY A 240 -3.37 1.11 -20.67
N GLU A 241 -4.35 1.67 -19.95
CA GLU A 241 -5.28 2.69 -20.49
C GLU A 241 -4.90 4.11 -20.07
N GLY A 242 -3.77 4.29 -19.42
CA GLY A 242 -3.31 5.58 -18.91
C GLY A 242 -1.99 6.05 -19.53
N GLU A 243 -1.46 7.12 -18.94
CA GLU A 243 -0.25 7.80 -19.40
C GLU A 243 1.05 7.05 -19.05
N ILE A 244 1.02 6.16 -18.04
CA ILE A 244 2.17 5.32 -17.71
C ILE A 244 2.28 4.20 -18.76
N GLY A 245 1.20 3.50 -19.00
CA GLY A 245 1.08 2.48 -20.03
C GLY A 245 1.49 1.07 -19.57
N LEU A 246 1.00 0.08 -20.31
CA LEU A 246 1.19 -1.34 -19.99
C LEU A 246 2.67 -1.73 -19.94
N GLU A 247 3.44 -1.33 -20.93
CA GLU A 247 4.85 -1.72 -21.04
C GLU A 247 5.67 -1.29 -19.82
N ALA A 248 5.47 -0.06 -19.35
CA ALA A 248 6.14 0.46 -18.17
C ALA A 248 5.70 -0.26 -16.89
N LEU A 249 4.40 -0.55 -16.75
CA LEU A 249 3.87 -1.26 -15.57
C LEU A 249 4.33 -2.72 -15.56
N VAL A 250 4.49 -3.35 -16.71
CA VAL A 250 5.10 -4.69 -16.82
C VAL A 250 6.56 -4.64 -16.37
N ARG A 251 7.33 -3.60 -16.73
CA ARG A 251 8.69 -3.44 -16.21
C ARG A 251 8.72 -3.33 -14.68
N VAL A 252 7.71 -2.68 -14.09
CA VAL A 252 7.60 -2.58 -12.61
C VAL A 252 7.43 -3.96 -11.99
N ILE A 253 6.49 -4.77 -12.45
CA ILE A 253 6.24 -6.10 -11.86
C ILE A 253 7.37 -7.09 -12.11
N ARG A 254 8.19 -6.88 -13.12
CA ARG A 254 9.33 -7.75 -13.47
C ARG A 254 10.65 -7.28 -12.90
N HIS A 255 10.72 -6.06 -12.37
CA HIS A 255 11.97 -5.50 -11.88
C HIS A 255 12.54 -6.35 -10.73
N PRO A 256 13.83 -6.72 -10.74
CA PRO A 256 14.43 -7.60 -9.72
C PRO A 256 14.26 -7.10 -8.28
N ALA A 257 14.24 -5.77 -8.07
CA ALA A 257 14.06 -5.17 -6.75
C ALA A 257 12.59 -5.18 -6.28
N LEU A 258 11.62 -5.39 -7.17
CA LEU A 258 10.20 -5.24 -6.89
C LEU A 258 9.39 -6.53 -7.03
N LYS A 259 9.82 -7.44 -7.87
CA LYS A 259 9.02 -8.59 -8.33
C LYS A 259 8.48 -9.50 -7.23
N ASP A 260 9.11 -9.53 -6.06
CA ASP A 260 8.71 -10.38 -4.94
C ASP A 260 7.78 -9.68 -3.94
N LEU A 261 7.48 -8.39 -4.17
CA LEU A 261 6.60 -7.61 -3.31
C LEU A 261 5.12 -7.89 -3.62
N PRO A 262 4.20 -7.67 -2.66
CA PRO A 262 2.78 -7.69 -2.97
C PRO A 262 2.39 -6.48 -3.83
N PHE A 263 1.69 -6.75 -4.93
CA PHE A 263 1.15 -5.75 -5.85
C PHE A 263 -0.35 -5.66 -5.66
N ILE A 264 -0.86 -4.48 -5.36
CA ILE A 264 -2.28 -4.21 -5.12
C ILE A 264 -2.82 -3.30 -6.20
N LEU A 265 -3.81 -3.78 -6.93
CA LEU A 265 -4.54 -3.00 -7.92
C LEU A 265 -5.62 -2.15 -7.22
N GLU A 266 -5.66 -0.87 -7.56
CA GLU A 266 -6.70 0.06 -7.13
C GLU A 266 -7.28 0.78 -8.35
N THR A 267 -7.23 0.12 -9.46
CA THR A 267 -7.74 0.60 -10.75
C THR A 267 -9.28 0.66 -10.73
N PRO A 268 -9.90 1.52 -11.57
CA PRO A 268 -11.36 1.68 -11.58
C PRO A 268 -12.05 0.50 -12.27
N ASN A 269 -12.15 -0.63 -11.57
CA ASN A 269 -12.69 -1.88 -12.04
C ASN A 269 -13.76 -2.45 -11.13
N ASP A 270 -14.65 -3.25 -11.72
CA ASP A 270 -15.44 -4.24 -10.99
C ASP A 270 -14.63 -5.54 -10.80
N ALA A 271 -15.22 -6.56 -10.18
CA ALA A 271 -14.54 -7.84 -9.95
C ALA A 271 -14.04 -8.49 -11.25
N ALA A 272 -14.84 -8.46 -12.31
CA ALA A 272 -14.46 -9.00 -13.61
C ALA A 272 -13.26 -8.25 -14.21
N GLY A 273 -13.21 -6.93 -14.05
CA GLY A 273 -12.10 -6.10 -14.48
C GLY A 273 -10.81 -6.42 -13.73
N TYR A 274 -10.88 -6.59 -12.43
CA TYR A 274 -9.72 -7.04 -11.63
C TYR A 274 -9.24 -8.42 -12.04
N ALA A 275 -10.15 -9.37 -12.27
CA ALA A 275 -9.79 -10.70 -12.73
C ALA A 275 -9.03 -10.65 -14.06
N ARG A 276 -9.48 -9.81 -15.00
CA ARG A 276 -8.78 -9.61 -16.30
C ARG A 276 -7.40 -9.02 -16.12
N GLU A 277 -7.25 -7.99 -15.28
CA GLU A 277 -5.95 -7.37 -15.03
C GLU A 277 -4.98 -8.32 -14.33
N ILE A 278 -5.45 -9.07 -13.36
CA ILE A 278 -4.63 -10.08 -12.68
C ILE A 278 -4.14 -11.13 -13.67
N ALA A 279 -5.02 -11.69 -14.51
CA ALA A 279 -4.65 -12.68 -15.52
C ALA A 279 -3.63 -12.11 -16.52
N MET A 280 -3.86 -10.92 -17.02
CA MET A 280 -2.96 -10.23 -17.95
C MET A 280 -1.57 -10.00 -17.36
N LEU A 281 -1.50 -9.55 -16.11
CA LEU A 281 -0.24 -9.25 -15.45
C LEU A 281 0.51 -10.52 -15.06
N ARG A 282 -0.19 -11.60 -14.66
CA ARG A 282 0.45 -12.89 -14.41
C ARG A 282 1.11 -13.44 -15.67
N GLU A 283 0.42 -13.38 -16.81
CA GLU A 283 0.98 -13.77 -18.09
C GLU A 283 2.19 -12.94 -18.47
N ALA A 284 2.12 -11.62 -18.29
CA ALA A 284 3.22 -10.71 -18.59
C ALA A 284 4.43 -10.87 -17.65
N ALA A 285 4.26 -11.44 -16.47
CA ALA A 285 5.33 -11.68 -15.49
C ALA A 285 6.11 -12.97 -15.76
N GLU A 286 5.59 -13.88 -16.60
CA GLU A 286 6.29 -15.11 -17.06
C GLU A 286 7.42 -14.74 -18.05
#